data_4cec1e8b0bf9de0cab55dd6333210783
#
_entry.id   4cec1e8b0bf9de0cab55dd6333210783
#
_cell.length_a   1.000
_cell.length_b   1.000
_cell.length_c   1.000
_cell.angle_alpha   90.00
_cell.angle_beta   90.00
_cell.angle_gamma   90.00
#
_symmetry.space_group_name_H-M   'P 1'
#
loop_
_entity.id
_entity.type
_entity.pdbx_description
1 polymer ?
#
loop_
_entity_poly.entity_id
_entity_poly.type
_entity_poly.pdbx_seq_one_letter_code
_entity_poly.pdbx_strand_id
1 'polypeptide(L)'
;LKSRDILTFDLDNLTTGGLTTVRSKIQSMGVTAVIHSSRKHTKEAPRIRLIILLDRMVTGEEYEFIARAVAHEIGMEAFDPTTFQPARLMFMPSVCKNAEYLYKQYEGKPLDTLKTFLSVLNWKDTSKWYYHPSEAKTSAFGAKKQQNPLEKEGVVGAFCKTYSIYDVLDEFIPGKYVATDDPDRFTYIGAHTT
;
A
#
# COMPACT_ATOMS: atom_id res chain seq x y z
N LEU A 1 -4.12 -10.03 7.07
CA LEU A 1 -5.05 -10.23 5.97
C LEU A 1 -4.79 -11.59 5.33
N LYS A 2 -5.83 -12.44 5.19
CA LYS A 2 -5.66 -13.76 4.57
C LYS A 2 -5.80 -13.70 3.05
N SER A 3 -6.77 -12.95 2.54
CA SER A 3 -7.06 -12.85 1.10
C SER A 3 -7.90 -11.62 0.76
N ARG A 4 -7.99 -11.29 -0.52
CA ARG A 4 -8.84 -10.24 -1.10
C ARG A 4 -9.48 -10.72 -2.41
N ASP A 5 -10.66 -10.20 -2.72
CA ASP A 5 -11.41 -10.43 -3.95
C ASP A 5 -11.63 -9.17 -4.78
N ILE A 6 -11.05 -8.04 -4.33
CA ILE A 6 -11.04 -6.77 -5.04
C ILE A 6 -9.65 -6.16 -5.01
N LEU A 7 -9.28 -5.46 -6.08
CA LEU A 7 -8.19 -4.48 -6.07
C LEU A 7 -8.72 -3.12 -5.64
N THR A 8 -7.97 -2.43 -4.80
CA THR A 8 -8.30 -1.07 -4.37
C THR A 8 -7.10 -0.17 -4.55
N PHE A 9 -7.28 0.93 -5.27
CA PHE A 9 -6.21 1.86 -5.63
C PHE A 9 -6.54 3.29 -5.22
N ASP A 10 -5.54 4.02 -4.80
CA ASP A 10 -5.58 5.47 -4.60
C ASP A 10 -4.72 6.13 -5.70
N LEU A 11 -5.33 6.97 -6.53
CA LEU A 11 -4.68 7.67 -7.63
C LEU A 11 -4.65 9.17 -7.28
N ASP A 12 -3.56 9.57 -6.66
CA ASP A 12 -3.38 10.92 -6.11
C ASP A 12 -2.55 11.84 -7.02
N ASN A 13 -1.90 11.28 -8.05
CA ASN A 13 -0.96 11.98 -8.92
C ASN A 13 -1.45 12.09 -10.36
N LEU A 14 -2.76 12.22 -10.56
CA LEU A 14 -3.33 12.38 -11.90
C LEU A 14 -3.00 13.76 -12.46
N THR A 15 -2.42 13.76 -13.66
CA THR A 15 -2.20 14.97 -14.45
C THR A 15 -3.50 15.43 -15.14
N THR A 16 -3.47 16.63 -15.75
CA THR A 16 -4.56 17.10 -16.60
C THR A 16 -4.84 16.09 -17.71
N GLY A 17 -6.09 15.64 -17.83
CA GLY A 17 -6.46 14.55 -18.75
C GLY A 17 -6.21 13.13 -18.26
N GLY A 18 -5.44 12.94 -17.19
CA GLY A 18 -5.13 11.61 -16.64
C GLY A 18 -6.36 10.80 -16.23
N LEU A 19 -7.39 11.46 -15.73
CA LEU A 19 -8.68 10.82 -15.43
C LEU A 19 -9.32 10.20 -16.68
N THR A 20 -9.26 10.87 -17.83
CA THR A 20 -9.77 10.35 -19.10
C THR A 20 -8.98 9.12 -19.55
N THR A 21 -7.65 9.16 -19.40
CA THR A 21 -6.77 8.03 -19.71
C THR A 21 -7.12 6.81 -18.85
N VAL A 22 -7.25 6.99 -17.53
CA VAL A 22 -7.66 5.92 -16.61
C VAL A 22 -9.02 5.32 -17.03
N ARG A 23 -10.00 6.16 -17.32
CA ARG A 23 -11.33 5.71 -17.78
C ARG A 23 -11.26 4.88 -19.06
N SER A 24 -10.51 5.35 -20.05
CA SER A 24 -10.34 4.63 -21.33
C SER A 24 -9.66 3.28 -21.11
N LYS A 25 -8.65 3.21 -20.26
CA LYS A 25 -7.97 1.95 -19.90
C LYS A 25 -8.92 0.96 -19.25
N ILE A 26 -9.69 1.38 -18.24
CA ILE A 26 -10.68 0.52 -17.58
C ILE A 26 -11.72 0.00 -18.59
N GLN A 27 -12.20 0.86 -19.48
CA GLN A 27 -13.13 0.45 -20.54
C GLN A 27 -12.51 -0.59 -21.49
N SER A 28 -11.27 -0.37 -21.91
CA SER A 28 -10.56 -1.32 -22.78
C SER A 28 -10.28 -2.66 -22.12
N MET A 29 -10.07 -2.68 -20.81
CA MET A 29 -9.92 -3.92 -20.05
C MET A 29 -11.24 -4.72 -19.94
N GLY A 30 -12.38 -4.07 -20.10
CA GLY A 30 -13.71 -4.72 -20.04
C GLY A 30 -14.03 -5.32 -18.68
N VAL A 31 -13.49 -4.75 -17.61
CA VAL A 31 -13.64 -5.25 -16.22
C VAL A 31 -14.74 -4.54 -15.46
N THR A 32 -15.31 -5.24 -14.49
CA THR A 32 -16.20 -4.63 -13.49
C THR A 32 -15.38 -3.77 -12.55
N ALA A 33 -15.66 -2.47 -12.54
CA ALA A 33 -14.91 -1.52 -11.72
C ALA A 33 -15.77 -0.34 -11.26
N VAL A 34 -15.31 0.32 -10.21
CA VAL A 34 -15.87 1.57 -9.69
C VAL A 34 -14.75 2.60 -9.54
N ILE A 35 -15.02 3.80 -10.02
CA ILE A 35 -14.20 4.98 -9.74
C ILE A 35 -15.02 5.95 -8.90
N HIS A 36 -14.44 6.47 -7.83
CA HIS A 36 -15.00 7.60 -7.09
C HIS A 36 -13.91 8.58 -6.67
N SER A 37 -14.30 9.85 -6.49
CA SER A 37 -13.38 10.88 -6.02
C SER A 37 -12.99 10.65 -4.55
N SER A 38 -11.76 10.99 -4.20
CA SER A 38 -11.33 11.09 -2.81
C SER A 38 -11.64 12.49 -2.23
N ARG A 39 -11.52 12.65 -0.91
CA ARG A 39 -11.91 13.89 -0.20
C ARG A 39 -11.26 15.17 -0.76
N LYS A 40 -10.01 15.06 -1.23
CA LYS A 40 -9.24 16.21 -1.74
C LYS A 40 -9.32 16.38 -3.25
N HIS A 41 -10.26 15.72 -3.90
CA HIS A 41 -10.46 15.83 -5.35
C HIS A 41 -10.86 17.24 -5.75
N THR A 42 -10.25 17.75 -6.82
CA THR A 42 -10.70 18.93 -7.58
C THR A 42 -10.62 18.66 -9.08
N LYS A 43 -11.20 19.50 -9.90
CA LYS A 43 -11.10 19.37 -11.37
C LYS A 43 -9.68 19.57 -11.88
N GLU A 44 -8.94 20.48 -11.27
CA GLU A 44 -7.57 20.85 -11.62
C GLU A 44 -6.56 19.81 -11.13
N ALA A 45 -6.83 19.19 -9.97
CA ALA A 45 -6.03 18.14 -9.35
C ALA A 45 -6.90 16.92 -9.03
N PRO A 46 -7.22 16.09 -10.03
CA PRO A 46 -8.09 14.94 -9.82
C PRO A 46 -7.45 13.93 -8.88
N ARG A 47 -8.22 13.49 -7.89
CA ARG A 47 -7.85 12.43 -6.95
C ARG A 47 -8.98 11.44 -6.87
N ILE A 48 -8.70 10.21 -7.25
CA ILE A 48 -9.73 9.18 -7.33
C ILE A 48 -9.29 7.90 -6.65
N ARG A 49 -10.27 7.10 -6.31
CA ARG A 49 -10.08 5.69 -5.97
C ARG A 49 -10.67 4.82 -7.05
N LEU A 50 -9.94 3.78 -7.39
CA LEU A 50 -10.34 2.77 -8.35
C LEU A 50 -10.48 1.44 -7.61
N ILE A 51 -11.62 0.80 -7.79
CA ILE A 51 -11.91 -0.52 -7.24
C ILE A 51 -12.21 -1.45 -8.41
N ILE A 52 -11.53 -2.59 -8.50
CA ILE A 52 -11.73 -3.59 -9.56
C ILE A 52 -12.10 -4.92 -8.91
N LEU A 53 -13.16 -5.56 -9.40
CA LEU A 53 -13.58 -6.88 -8.95
C LEU A 53 -12.64 -7.95 -9.53
N LEU A 54 -12.19 -8.88 -8.70
CA LEU A 54 -11.40 -10.04 -9.12
C LEU A 54 -12.30 -11.25 -9.36
N ASP A 55 -11.83 -12.19 -10.20
CA ASP A 55 -12.53 -13.44 -10.48
C ASP A 55 -12.49 -14.45 -9.34
N ARG A 56 -11.56 -14.26 -8.40
CA ARG A 56 -11.38 -15.10 -7.21
C ARG A 56 -10.72 -14.35 -6.06
N MET A 57 -10.71 -14.96 -4.89
CA MET A 57 -9.87 -14.51 -3.78
C MET A 57 -8.40 -14.78 -4.09
N VAL A 58 -7.55 -13.80 -3.84
CA VAL A 58 -6.09 -13.85 -4.01
C VAL A 58 -5.38 -13.67 -2.67
N THR A 59 -4.21 -14.28 -2.53
CA THR A 59 -3.35 -14.09 -1.35
C THR A 59 -2.72 -12.69 -1.33
N GLY A 60 -2.06 -12.31 -0.24
CA GLY A 60 -1.38 -11.01 -0.16
C GLY A 60 -0.28 -10.84 -1.21
N GLU A 61 0.49 -11.88 -1.47
CA GLU A 61 1.57 -11.85 -2.47
C GLU A 61 1.01 -11.75 -3.91
N GLU A 62 0.00 -12.55 -4.22
CA GLU A 62 -0.70 -12.46 -5.50
C GLU A 62 -1.32 -11.07 -5.70
N TYR A 63 -1.96 -10.53 -4.64
CA TYR A 63 -2.57 -9.20 -4.68
C TYR A 63 -1.56 -8.13 -5.05
N GLU A 64 -0.42 -8.09 -4.38
CA GLU A 64 0.60 -7.07 -4.62
C GLU A 64 1.11 -7.12 -6.06
N PHE A 65 1.40 -8.32 -6.57
CA PHE A 65 1.84 -8.49 -7.94
C PHE A 65 0.76 -8.05 -8.96
N ILE A 66 -0.49 -8.52 -8.80
CA ILE A 66 -1.60 -8.18 -9.70
C ILE A 66 -1.87 -6.68 -9.68
N ALA A 67 -1.87 -6.07 -8.49
CA ALA A 67 -2.07 -4.64 -8.33
C ALA A 67 -0.99 -3.82 -9.07
N ARG A 68 0.29 -4.21 -8.96
CA ARG A 68 1.39 -3.57 -9.68
C ARG A 68 1.28 -3.76 -11.19
N ALA A 69 0.90 -4.93 -11.66
CA ALA A 69 0.71 -5.21 -13.07
C ALA A 69 -0.43 -4.37 -13.67
N VAL A 70 -1.56 -4.27 -12.97
CA VAL A 70 -2.69 -3.41 -13.38
C VAL A 70 -2.29 -1.94 -13.38
N ALA A 71 -1.56 -1.48 -12.37
CA ALA A 71 -1.08 -0.10 -12.31
C ALA A 71 -0.10 0.21 -13.45
N HIS A 72 0.76 -0.74 -13.83
CA HIS A 72 1.64 -0.60 -14.99
C HIS A 72 0.86 -0.42 -16.29
N GLU A 73 -0.19 -1.20 -16.52
CA GLU A 73 -1.05 -1.10 -17.70
C GLU A 73 -1.82 0.24 -17.78
N ILE A 74 -2.21 0.79 -16.64
CA ILE A 74 -2.97 2.04 -16.57
C ILE A 74 -2.03 3.25 -16.66
N GLY A 75 -0.87 3.18 -16.01
CA GLY A 75 0.13 4.24 -15.85
C GLY A 75 0.56 4.37 -14.40
N MET A 76 1.63 3.67 -14.04
CA MET A 76 2.13 3.49 -12.66
C MET A 76 2.25 4.79 -11.86
N GLU A 77 2.67 5.87 -12.51
CA GLU A 77 2.98 7.17 -11.86
C GLU A 77 1.74 7.86 -11.26
N ALA A 78 0.53 7.49 -11.71
CA ALA A 78 -0.72 8.04 -11.21
C ALA A 78 -1.08 7.53 -9.80
N PHE A 79 -0.51 6.40 -9.40
CA PHE A 79 -0.89 5.67 -8.21
C PHE A 79 -0.08 6.10 -6.97
N ASP A 80 -0.71 6.08 -5.79
CA ASP A 80 0.01 6.08 -4.52
C ASP A 80 0.68 4.71 -4.34
N PRO A 81 2.03 4.62 -4.20
CA PRO A 81 2.72 3.33 -4.07
C PRO A 81 2.29 2.53 -2.84
N THR A 82 1.76 3.18 -1.80
CA THR A 82 1.24 2.47 -0.63
C THR A 82 -0.01 1.65 -0.93
N THR A 83 -0.68 1.91 -2.05
CA THR A 83 -1.89 1.18 -2.48
C THR A 83 -1.60 -0.28 -2.86
N PHE A 84 -0.33 -0.62 -3.17
CA PHE A 84 0.06 -1.99 -3.49
C PHE A 84 0.17 -2.89 -2.25
N GLN A 85 0.15 -2.32 -1.06
CA GLN A 85 0.19 -3.09 0.19
C GLN A 85 -1.14 -3.85 0.39
N PRO A 86 -1.13 -5.18 0.54
CA PRO A 86 -2.37 -5.96 0.66
C PRO A 86 -3.26 -5.56 1.84
N ALA A 87 -2.65 -5.12 2.94
CA ALA A 87 -3.37 -4.71 4.16
C ALA A 87 -3.76 -3.22 4.17
N ARG A 88 -3.54 -2.47 3.07
CA ARG A 88 -3.86 -1.05 3.02
C ARG A 88 -5.35 -0.81 3.22
N LEU A 89 -5.69 0.01 4.20
CA LEU A 89 -7.05 0.45 4.46
C LEU A 89 -7.41 1.60 3.53
N MET A 90 -8.66 1.58 3.04
CA MET A 90 -9.28 2.68 2.32
C MET A 90 -10.39 3.28 3.18
N PHE A 91 -10.34 4.60 3.36
CA PHE A 91 -11.44 5.29 4.03
C PHE A 91 -12.71 5.26 3.17
N MET A 92 -13.86 5.29 3.82
CA MET A 92 -15.13 5.44 3.12
C MET A 92 -15.14 6.69 2.24
N PRO A 93 -15.87 6.67 1.11
CA PRO A 93 -16.02 7.84 0.25
C PRO A 93 -16.49 9.05 1.05
N SER A 94 -15.82 10.17 0.86
CA SER A 94 -16.19 11.44 1.48
C SER A 94 -15.87 12.61 0.55
N VAL A 95 -16.62 13.69 0.69
CA VAL A 95 -16.47 14.92 -0.11
C VAL A 95 -16.54 16.13 0.81
N CYS A 96 -15.77 17.16 0.53
CA CYS A 96 -15.90 18.45 1.21
C CYS A 96 -17.19 19.15 0.83
N LYS A 97 -17.75 19.96 1.72
CA LYS A 97 -19.08 20.59 1.58
C LYS A 97 -19.34 21.28 0.23
N ASN A 98 -18.30 21.88 -0.39
CA ASN A 98 -18.40 22.61 -1.64
C ASN A 98 -17.58 21.97 -2.77
N ALA A 99 -17.18 20.71 -2.63
CA ALA A 99 -16.42 19.99 -3.64
C ALA A 99 -17.33 19.10 -4.48
N GLU A 100 -16.90 18.84 -5.71
CA GLU A 100 -17.59 17.94 -6.62
C GLU A 100 -17.31 16.48 -6.24
N TYR A 101 -18.36 15.66 -6.23
CA TYR A 101 -18.23 14.23 -6.06
C TYR A 101 -18.32 13.53 -7.42
N LEU A 102 -17.28 12.82 -7.77
CA LEU A 102 -17.24 12.01 -8.97
C LEU A 102 -17.50 10.55 -8.61
N TYR A 103 -18.42 9.93 -9.34
CA TYR A 103 -18.69 8.49 -9.25
C TYR A 103 -18.94 7.94 -10.65
N LYS A 104 -18.34 6.81 -10.97
CA LYS A 104 -18.56 6.09 -12.21
C LYS A 104 -18.41 4.58 -11.99
N GLN A 105 -19.43 3.85 -12.38
CA GLN A 105 -19.41 2.38 -12.43
C GLN A 105 -19.15 1.92 -13.86
N TYR A 106 -18.37 0.88 -13.99
CA TYR A 106 -18.09 0.16 -15.24
C TYR A 106 -18.60 -1.25 -15.10
N GLU A 107 -19.48 -1.63 -15.99
CA GLU A 107 -19.97 -3.00 -16.11
C GLU A 107 -19.04 -3.79 -17.02
N GLY A 108 -18.70 -5.00 -16.61
CA GLY A 108 -17.79 -5.89 -17.30
C GLY A 108 -17.70 -7.23 -16.62
N LYS A 109 -16.64 -7.96 -16.87
CA LYS A 109 -16.34 -9.22 -16.18
C LYS A 109 -15.42 -8.96 -14.99
N PRO A 110 -15.42 -9.84 -13.96
CA PRO A 110 -14.34 -9.84 -13.00
C PRO A 110 -12.99 -9.97 -13.70
N LEU A 111 -11.94 -9.32 -13.16
CA LEU A 111 -10.60 -9.43 -13.72
C LEU A 111 -10.08 -10.86 -13.57
N ASP A 112 -9.78 -11.50 -14.70
CA ASP A 112 -9.21 -12.86 -14.72
C ASP A 112 -7.74 -12.82 -14.25
N THR A 113 -7.54 -13.17 -13.00
CA THR A 113 -6.23 -13.05 -12.32
C THR A 113 -5.24 -14.10 -12.79
N LEU A 114 -5.69 -15.34 -13.08
CA LEU A 114 -4.83 -16.43 -13.50
C LEU A 114 -4.36 -16.23 -14.94
N LYS A 115 -5.30 -16.03 -15.83
CA LYS A 115 -5.06 -15.98 -17.28
C LYS A 115 -4.31 -14.72 -17.69
N THR A 116 -4.61 -13.60 -17.03
CA THR A 116 -4.03 -12.30 -17.42
C THR A 116 -2.65 -12.09 -16.82
N PHE A 117 -2.40 -12.55 -15.60
CA PHE A 117 -1.16 -12.23 -14.86
C PHE A 117 -0.39 -13.46 -14.39
N LEU A 118 -0.99 -14.31 -13.56
CA LEU A 118 -0.24 -15.33 -12.83
C LEU A 118 0.26 -16.49 -13.68
N SER A 119 -0.42 -16.82 -14.79
CA SER A 119 0.00 -17.87 -15.72
C SER A 119 0.99 -17.38 -16.76
N VAL A 120 0.97 -16.09 -17.07
CA VAL A 120 1.75 -15.49 -18.16
C VAL A 120 3.05 -14.89 -17.66
N LEU A 121 3.06 -14.36 -16.43
CA LEU A 121 4.19 -13.66 -15.85
C LEU A 121 4.82 -14.49 -14.72
N ASN A 122 6.14 -14.46 -14.60
CA ASN A 122 6.84 -15.08 -13.47
C ASN A 122 6.68 -14.23 -12.21
N TRP A 123 5.48 -14.26 -11.63
CA TRP A 123 5.11 -13.43 -10.49
C TRP A 123 5.87 -13.77 -9.19
N LYS A 124 6.47 -14.95 -9.10
CA LYS A 124 7.30 -15.36 -7.94
C LYS A 124 8.68 -14.71 -7.94
N ASP A 125 9.14 -14.22 -9.08
CA ASP A 125 10.40 -13.50 -9.22
C ASP A 125 10.17 -12.01 -9.02
N THR A 126 10.33 -11.54 -7.78
CA THR A 126 10.11 -10.14 -7.42
C THR A 126 11.04 -9.16 -8.14
N SER A 127 12.19 -9.62 -8.66
CA SER A 127 13.09 -8.76 -9.44
C SER A 127 12.49 -8.29 -10.76
N LYS A 128 11.45 -8.96 -11.24
CA LYS A 128 10.72 -8.66 -12.48
C LYS A 128 9.40 -7.94 -12.26
N TRP A 129 9.11 -7.58 -11.04
CA TRP A 129 7.88 -6.84 -10.72
C TRP A 129 7.96 -5.41 -11.23
N TYR A 130 6.79 -4.84 -11.48
CA TYR A 130 6.66 -3.43 -11.80
C TYR A 130 6.71 -2.60 -10.51
N TYR A 131 7.71 -1.74 -10.38
CA TYR A 131 7.88 -0.87 -9.24
C TYR A 131 7.52 0.57 -9.58
N HIS A 132 6.94 1.27 -8.61
CA HIS A 132 6.67 2.69 -8.77
C HIS A 132 7.99 3.48 -8.80
N PRO A 133 8.14 4.54 -9.64
CA PRO A 133 9.38 5.31 -9.74
C PRO A 133 9.91 5.87 -8.42
N SER A 134 9.03 6.15 -7.44
CA SER A 134 9.45 6.62 -6.11
C SER A 134 10.06 5.51 -5.25
N GLU A 135 9.71 4.25 -5.47
CA GLU A 135 10.30 3.11 -4.76
C GLU A 135 11.72 2.86 -5.21
N ALA A 136 12.01 3.04 -6.52
CA ALA A 136 13.37 2.95 -7.05
C ALA A 136 14.33 3.98 -6.43
N LYS A 137 13.82 5.19 -6.12
CA LYS A 137 14.61 6.21 -5.41
C LYS A 137 14.87 5.80 -3.94
N THR A 138 13.95 5.09 -3.32
CA THR A 138 14.11 4.62 -1.94
C THR A 138 15.09 3.45 -1.85
N SER A 139 15.15 2.59 -2.85
CA SER A 139 16.12 1.49 -2.93
C SER A 139 17.52 1.97 -3.32
N ALA A 140 17.65 3.03 -4.13
CA ALA A 140 18.92 3.65 -4.49
C ALA A 140 19.52 4.50 -3.34
N PHE A 141 18.67 5.10 -2.52
CA PHE A 141 19.05 5.61 -1.20
C PHE A 141 18.99 4.45 -0.22
N GLY A 142 19.93 3.53 -0.29
CA GLY A 142 20.00 2.33 0.55
C GLY A 142 19.28 2.50 1.88
N ALA A 143 18.65 1.49 2.39
CA ALA A 143 17.89 1.50 3.63
C ALA A 143 18.49 2.54 4.57
N LYS A 144 17.75 3.61 4.94
CA LYS A 144 18.31 4.74 5.72
C LYS A 144 19.17 4.12 6.78
N LYS A 145 20.51 4.28 6.66
CA LYS A 145 21.46 3.68 7.57
C LYS A 145 20.95 4.05 8.94
N GLN A 146 20.48 3.06 9.68
CA GLN A 146 19.82 3.34 10.94
C GLN A 146 20.82 4.08 11.78
N GLN A 147 20.55 5.34 12.06
CA GLN A 147 21.48 6.18 12.77
C GLN A 147 21.71 5.52 14.13
N ASN A 148 22.98 5.32 14.49
CA ASN A 148 23.32 4.73 15.78
C ASN A 148 22.51 5.49 16.87
N PRO A 149 21.67 4.81 17.65
CA PRO A 149 20.85 5.46 18.68
C PRO A 149 21.67 6.33 19.63
N LEU A 150 22.90 5.95 19.90
CA LEU A 150 23.82 6.67 20.79
C LEU A 150 24.40 7.97 20.18
N GLU A 151 24.31 8.13 18.86
CA GLU A 151 24.77 9.32 18.12
C GLU A 151 23.66 10.31 17.86
N LYS A 152 22.42 9.99 18.22
CA LYS A 152 21.28 10.89 18.06
C LYS A 152 21.40 12.09 19.03
N GLU A 153 20.96 13.25 18.55
CA GLU A 153 20.87 14.45 19.34
C GLU A 153 19.48 14.64 19.97
N GLY A 154 19.40 15.57 20.92
CA GLY A 154 18.15 15.94 21.57
C GLY A 154 17.63 14.87 22.55
N VAL A 155 16.33 14.93 22.87
CA VAL A 155 15.68 14.08 23.87
C VAL A 155 15.83 12.59 23.55
N VAL A 156 15.72 12.21 22.26
CA VAL A 156 15.84 10.81 21.85
C VAL A 156 17.27 10.30 22.07
N GLY A 157 18.28 11.10 21.76
CA GLY A 157 19.68 10.73 21.99
C GLY A 157 20.01 10.64 23.48
N ALA A 158 19.50 11.56 24.29
CA ALA A 158 19.65 11.51 25.74
C ALA A 158 19.02 10.24 26.33
N PHE A 159 17.81 9.90 25.90
CA PHE A 159 17.12 8.68 26.31
C PHE A 159 17.92 7.41 25.94
N CYS A 160 18.37 7.31 24.69
CA CYS A 160 19.14 6.14 24.23
C CYS A 160 20.52 6.01 24.92
N LYS A 161 21.08 7.10 25.45
CA LYS A 161 22.32 7.07 26.23
C LYS A 161 22.11 6.69 27.69
N THR A 162 20.90 6.94 28.21
CA THR A 162 20.56 6.71 29.61
C THR A 162 20.01 5.31 29.84
N TYR A 163 19.17 4.83 28.91
CA TYR A 163 18.48 3.55 29.03
C TYR A 163 18.92 2.56 27.96
N SER A 164 19.27 1.36 28.39
CA SER A 164 19.41 0.21 27.48
C SER A 164 18.03 -0.32 27.08
N ILE A 165 18.00 -1.23 26.10
CA ILE A 165 16.75 -1.91 25.75
C ILE A 165 16.16 -2.71 26.91
N TYR A 166 17.02 -3.29 27.76
CA TYR A 166 16.61 -4.04 28.93
C TYR A 166 15.95 -3.12 29.97
N ASP A 167 16.54 -1.94 30.24
CA ASP A 167 15.96 -0.96 31.14
C ASP A 167 14.59 -0.51 30.65
N VAL A 168 14.44 -0.31 29.32
CA VAL A 168 13.15 0.06 28.71
C VAL A 168 12.10 -1.03 28.89
N LEU A 169 12.47 -2.29 28.69
CA LEU A 169 11.57 -3.43 28.86
C LEU A 169 11.14 -3.61 30.32
N ASP A 170 12.07 -3.44 31.26
CA ASP A 170 11.81 -3.66 32.69
C ASP A 170 11.08 -2.48 33.35
N GLU A 171 11.47 -1.24 33.05
CA GLU A 171 10.92 -0.06 33.73
C GLU A 171 9.65 0.50 33.07
N PHE A 172 9.60 0.55 31.73
CA PHE A 172 8.53 1.23 31.02
C PHE A 172 7.42 0.31 30.51
N ILE A 173 7.75 -0.95 30.22
CA ILE A 173 6.80 -1.94 29.69
C ILE A 173 6.93 -3.31 30.34
N PRO A 174 6.95 -3.37 31.70
CA PRO A 174 7.20 -4.61 32.43
C PRO A 174 6.22 -5.72 32.07
N GLY A 175 6.71 -6.95 31.96
CA GLY A 175 5.89 -8.14 31.71
C GLY A 175 5.22 -8.21 30.33
N LYS A 176 5.61 -7.38 29.39
CA LYS A 176 5.07 -7.41 28.02
C LYS A 176 5.95 -8.21 27.05
N TYR A 177 7.19 -8.45 27.40
CA TYR A 177 8.16 -9.13 26.57
C TYR A 177 8.92 -10.19 27.37
N VAL A 178 9.34 -11.25 26.70
CA VAL A 178 10.22 -12.30 27.24
C VAL A 178 11.44 -12.40 26.33
N ALA A 179 12.64 -12.50 26.94
CA ALA A 179 13.87 -12.79 26.21
C ALA A 179 13.78 -14.14 25.52
N THR A 180 14.38 -14.25 24.37
CA THR A 180 14.54 -15.50 23.61
C THR A 180 15.97 -16.03 23.80
N ASP A 181 16.27 -17.19 23.23
CA ASP A 181 17.64 -17.73 23.21
C ASP A 181 18.62 -16.86 22.41
N ASP A 182 18.10 -15.97 21.56
CA ASP A 182 18.86 -14.95 20.86
C ASP A 182 18.88 -13.66 21.71
N PRO A 183 20.06 -13.18 22.19
CA PRO A 183 20.15 -12.04 23.11
C PRO A 183 19.64 -10.74 22.50
N ASP A 184 19.54 -10.64 21.18
CA ASP A 184 19.05 -9.44 20.48
C ASP A 184 17.55 -9.52 20.15
N ARG A 185 16.84 -10.55 20.63
CA ARG A 185 15.43 -10.78 20.35
C ARG A 185 14.58 -10.92 21.60
N PHE A 186 13.40 -10.29 21.53
CA PHE A 186 12.37 -10.38 22.55
C PHE A 186 11.04 -10.76 21.92
N THR A 187 10.32 -11.68 22.55
CA THR A 187 8.96 -12.06 22.14
C THR A 187 7.93 -11.24 22.93
N TYR A 188 7.02 -10.58 22.23
CA TYR A 188 5.89 -9.89 22.85
C TYR A 188 4.86 -10.89 23.37
N ILE A 189 4.57 -10.82 24.67
CA ILE A 189 3.60 -11.67 25.38
C ILE A 189 2.45 -10.87 25.99
N GLY A 190 2.33 -9.60 25.64
CA GLY A 190 1.24 -8.74 26.12
C GLY A 190 -0.12 -9.37 25.88
N ALA A 191 -0.99 -9.37 26.89
CA ALA A 191 -2.28 -10.01 26.86
C ALA A 191 -3.07 -9.61 25.61
N HIS A 192 -3.59 -10.60 24.88
CA HIS A 192 -4.75 -10.38 24.03
C HIS A 192 -5.89 -9.96 24.96
N THR A 193 -6.23 -8.69 25.00
CA THR A 193 -7.50 -8.26 25.56
C THR A 193 -8.58 -8.89 24.68
N THR A 194 -9.27 -9.85 25.25
CA THR A 194 -10.52 -10.44 24.74
C THR A 194 -11.57 -9.37 24.51
#